data_3259a36040e6cd1295430020562822f5
#
_entry.id   3259a36040e6cd1295430020562822f5
#
_cell.length_a   1.000
_cell.length_b   1.000
_cell.length_c   1.000
_cell.angle_alpha   90.00
_cell.angle_beta   90.00
_cell.angle_gamma   90.00
#
_symmetry.space_group_name_H-M   'P 1'
#
loop_
_entity.id
_entity.type
_entity.pdbx_description
1 polymer ?
#
loop_
_entity_poly.entity_id
_entity_poly.type
_entity_poly.pdbx_seq_one_letter_code
_entity_poly.pdbx_strand_id
1 'polypeptide(L)'
;MALVPLSFTRLAKLMGIVLCGILMQVTVAFAHASLNTSEPRDGAVVDTAPSVYMLTFSEPVSPLSLKLVGPDGTAIALERFELKDRLLEIMAPTGLGRGTHVLSWRVTSADGHPIGGSVVFSLGAASTTPLATGDKIDWSARAGVLLSKLALYVGLFIGVGGAFSRHWLLYGSRSGRNVVAAALGTGGLGAVAAVGFQGLDALGVPLAHLVEPVVWSTAMATSFGVTAVAAFSAFGVAAVALRAKGRLARASSLAALVVSSAALSLSGHAATAEPQWLMRPAVFLHVIAVSLWIGALAPLGLALHGKDPAALRALRRFSMAIPYAVLVLVAAGVALAIVQVEKPAALIETAYGRVFMVKMVLLTGLFLLAIVNRWRLTEPTMAGDRAAMKPLVRSIAAETLIVFLIFGAVSCWRFTPPPRALMALAAQPVNVHIHTDKAMALVDVAPGRAGEVDVSINTLTGELDPLAAKEVMLVLSKPDAGIEPFKRVAVRRGQADWQVEHMNIPLPGTWQVRVDILINDFEKVTLSDQIGIAP
;
A
#
# COMPACT_ATOMS: atom_id res chain seq x y z
N MET A 1 6.96 40.71 -31.49
CA MET A 1 6.08 39.52 -31.55
C MET A 1 5.61 39.22 -30.12
N ALA A 2 4.38 39.64 -29.78
CA ALA A 2 3.84 39.59 -28.44
C ALA A 2 3.57 38.12 -28.04
N LEU A 3 4.20 37.67 -26.96
CA LEU A 3 3.97 36.38 -26.36
C LEU A 3 2.56 36.35 -25.75
N VAL A 4 1.63 35.70 -26.45
CA VAL A 4 0.31 35.37 -25.88
C VAL A 4 0.58 34.54 -24.60
N PRO A 5 0.19 35.02 -23.40
CA PRO A 5 0.28 34.20 -22.20
C PRO A 5 -0.55 32.93 -22.45
N LEU A 6 0.04 31.77 -22.20
CA LEU A 6 -0.76 30.54 -22.18
C LEU A 6 -1.89 30.79 -21.20
N SER A 7 -3.08 31.03 -21.73
CA SER A 7 -4.25 31.31 -20.90
C SER A 7 -4.55 30.08 -20.03
N PHE A 8 -5.13 30.29 -18.88
CA PHE A 8 -5.60 29.22 -17.98
C PHE A 8 -6.40 28.13 -18.74
N THR A 9 -7.15 28.54 -19.77
CA THR A 9 -7.88 27.66 -20.69
C THR A 9 -6.99 26.74 -21.52
N ARG A 10 -5.79 27.16 -21.95
CA ARG A 10 -4.84 26.29 -22.67
C ARG A 10 -4.14 25.31 -21.73
N LEU A 11 -3.83 25.72 -20.52
CA LEU A 11 -3.31 24.84 -19.48
C LEU A 11 -4.36 23.76 -19.11
N ALA A 12 -5.62 24.15 -18.93
CA ALA A 12 -6.72 23.22 -18.67
C ALA A 12 -6.94 22.22 -19.81
N LYS A 13 -6.82 22.66 -21.09
CA LYS A 13 -6.90 21.75 -22.25
C LYS A 13 -5.73 20.76 -22.28
N LEU A 14 -4.51 21.21 -21.99
CA LEU A 14 -3.33 20.33 -21.96
C LEU A 14 -3.44 19.29 -20.82
N MET A 15 -3.90 19.74 -19.66
CA MET A 15 -4.21 18.83 -18.54
C MET A 15 -5.31 17.84 -18.89
N GLY A 16 -6.35 18.26 -19.63
CA GLY A 16 -7.40 17.38 -20.12
C GLY A 16 -6.89 16.29 -21.08
N ILE A 17 -5.98 16.63 -22.00
CA ILE A 17 -5.37 15.67 -22.93
C ILE A 17 -4.50 14.65 -22.17
N VAL A 18 -3.69 15.11 -21.21
CA VAL A 18 -2.87 14.22 -20.36
C VAL A 18 -3.76 13.32 -19.51
N LEU A 19 -4.83 13.86 -18.96
CA LEU A 19 -5.82 13.10 -18.18
C LEU A 19 -6.49 12.01 -19.03
N CYS A 20 -6.89 12.33 -20.27
CA CYS A 20 -7.41 11.35 -21.23
C CYS A 20 -6.38 10.26 -21.56
N GLY A 21 -5.11 10.61 -21.71
CA GLY A 21 -4.03 9.63 -21.93
C GLY A 21 -3.83 8.67 -20.75
N ILE A 22 -3.95 9.17 -19.54
CA ILE A 22 -3.87 8.34 -18.31
C ILE A 22 -5.11 7.45 -18.15
N LEU A 23 -6.30 7.94 -18.51
CA LEU A 23 -7.55 7.18 -18.50
C LEU A 23 -7.55 5.98 -19.49
N MET A 24 -6.77 6.06 -20.56
CA MET A 24 -6.67 4.97 -21.55
C MET A 24 -5.76 3.81 -21.10
N GLN A 25 -5.06 3.93 -20.00
CA GLN A 25 -4.22 2.86 -19.43
C GLN A 25 -5.01 1.98 -18.43
N VAL A 26 -6.06 1.30 -18.92
CA VAL A 26 -6.86 0.40 -18.07
C VAL A 26 -6.21 -0.97 -18.06
N THR A 27 -5.44 -1.28 -17.04
CA THR A 27 -5.11 -2.65 -16.64
C THR A 27 -5.81 -2.95 -15.32
N VAL A 28 -6.53 -4.06 -15.26
CA VAL A 28 -7.18 -4.53 -14.02
C VAL A 28 -6.06 -4.97 -13.07
N ALA A 29 -5.92 -4.28 -11.93
CA ALA A 29 -5.00 -4.68 -10.88
C ALA A 29 -5.80 -4.92 -9.60
N PHE A 30 -5.77 -6.15 -9.10
CA PHE A 30 -6.25 -6.49 -7.77
C PHE A 30 -5.24 -5.97 -6.74
N ALA A 31 -5.70 -5.45 -5.63
CA ALA A 31 -4.85 -4.80 -4.65
C ALA A 31 -4.61 -5.74 -3.45
N HIS A 32 -3.47 -6.33 -3.35
CA HIS A 32 -2.89 -7.26 -2.37
C HIS A 32 -3.06 -8.73 -2.71
N ALA A 33 -1.92 -9.37 -2.97
CA ALA A 33 -1.84 -10.81 -3.06
C ALA A 33 -2.04 -11.45 -1.66
N SER A 34 -2.72 -12.58 -1.62
CA SER A 34 -2.76 -13.48 -0.47
C SER A 34 -2.45 -14.89 -0.93
N LEU A 35 -1.87 -15.69 -0.05
CA LEU A 35 -1.68 -17.11 -0.31
C LEU A 35 -3.02 -17.82 -0.17
N ASN A 36 -3.51 -18.41 -1.25
CA ASN A 36 -4.78 -19.13 -1.27
C ASN A 36 -4.58 -20.59 -0.88
N THR A 37 -3.58 -21.25 -1.47
CA THR A 37 -3.26 -22.66 -1.19
C THR A 37 -1.75 -22.88 -1.22
N SER A 38 -1.31 -23.92 -0.52
CA SER A 38 0.08 -24.39 -0.56
C SER A 38 0.15 -25.90 -0.64
N GLU A 39 1.18 -26.41 -1.30
CA GLU A 39 1.58 -27.81 -1.27
C GLU A 39 3.07 -27.92 -0.94
N PRO A 40 3.44 -28.61 0.16
CA PRO A 40 2.56 -29.16 1.20
C PRO A 40 1.66 -28.11 1.82
N ARG A 41 0.49 -28.51 2.31
CA ARG A 41 -0.42 -27.62 3.04
C ARG A 41 0.20 -27.20 4.36
N ASP A 42 -0.21 -26.05 4.85
CA ASP A 42 0.20 -25.59 6.18
C ASP A 42 -0.28 -26.58 7.26
N GLY A 43 0.64 -26.99 8.12
CA GLY A 43 0.42 -28.02 9.14
C GLY A 43 0.50 -29.46 8.63
N ALA A 44 0.75 -29.72 7.36
CA ALA A 44 0.78 -31.07 6.80
C ALA A 44 1.93 -31.93 7.37
N VAL A 45 1.65 -33.21 7.56
CA VAL A 45 2.68 -34.24 7.78
C VAL A 45 2.77 -35.09 6.52
N VAL A 46 3.95 -35.12 5.89
CA VAL A 46 4.20 -35.86 4.66
C VAL A 46 5.22 -36.98 4.94
N ASP A 47 5.02 -38.15 4.35
CA ASP A 47 5.91 -39.30 4.56
C ASP A 47 7.18 -39.22 3.71
N THR A 48 7.06 -38.61 2.54
CA THR A 48 8.16 -38.44 1.56
C THR A 48 8.46 -36.97 1.34
N ALA A 49 9.74 -36.64 1.20
CA ALA A 49 10.16 -35.27 0.92
C ALA A 49 9.55 -34.80 -0.42
N PRO A 50 8.85 -33.64 -0.42
CA PRO A 50 8.33 -33.07 -1.66
C PRO A 50 9.48 -32.72 -2.61
N SER A 51 9.30 -32.90 -3.90
CA SER A 51 10.26 -32.46 -4.94
C SER A 51 10.01 -31.00 -5.34
N VAL A 52 8.79 -30.49 -5.12
CA VAL A 52 8.34 -29.15 -5.48
C VAL A 52 7.41 -28.64 -4.38
N TYR A 53 7.55 -27.39 -4.01
CA TYR A 53 6.55 -26.67 -3.21
C TYR A 53 5.71 -25.82 -4.15
N MET A 54 4.40 -25.84 -3.98
CA MET A 54 3.45 -25.03 -4.76
C MET A 54 2.77 -24.01 -3.87
N LEU A 55 2.83 -22.73 -4.25
CA LEU A 55 2.15 -21.64 -3.57
C LEU A 55 1.24 -20.93 -4.58
N THR A 56 -0.08 -21.00 -4.38
CA THR A 56 -1.06 -20.32 -5.24
C THR A 56 -1.56 -19.06 -4.57
N PHE A 57 -1.43 -17.94 -5.26
CA PHE A 57 -1.83 -16.62 -4.76
C PHE A 57 -3.13 -16.13 -5.39
N SER A 58 -3.79 -15.14 -4.76
CA SER A 58 -5.01 -14.50 -5.26
C SER A 58 -4.79 -13.69 -6.54
N GLU A 59 -3.56 -13.27 -6.80
CA GLU A 59 -3.12 -12.50 -7.98
C GLU A 59 -1.69 -12.87 -8.36
N PRO A 60 -1.22 -12.48 -9.56
CA PRO A 60 0.19 -12.65 -9.94
C PRO A 60 1.12 -11.93 -8.98
N VAL A 61 2.19 -12.60 -8.55
CA VAL A 61 3.17 -12.09 -7.60
C VAL A 61 4.59 -12.19 -8.17
N SER A 62 5.53 -11.44 -7.57
CA SER A 62 6.95 -11.57 -7.90
C SER A 62 7.71 -12.03 -6.65
N PRO A 63 8.37 -13.19 -6.66
CA PRO A 63 9.12 -13.69 -5.51
C PRO A 63 10.28 -12.76 -5.14
N LEU A 64 10.43 -12.48 -3.84
CA LEU A 64 11.50 -11.66 -3.28
C LEU A 64 12.48 -12.49 -2.45
N SER A 65 11.97 -13.38 -1.62
CA SER A 65 12.78 -14.24 -0.76
C SER A 65 12.02 -15.53 -0.47
N LEU A 66 12.66 -16.65 -0.73
CA LEU A 66 12.14 -17.99 -0.50
C LEU A 66 13.17 -18.75 0.32
N LYS A 67 12.79 -19.23 1.50
CA LYS A 67 13.70 -19.92 2.42
C LYS A 67 13.02 -21.14 3.02
N LEU A 68 13.75 -22.21 3.15
CA LEU A 68 13.33 -23.38 3.92
C LEU A 68 14.14 -23.45 5.21
N VAL A 69 13.46 -23.43 6.34
CA VAL A 69 14.08 -23.63 7.66
C VAL A 69 13.87 -25.09 8.06
N GLY A 70 14.95 -25.81 8.29
CA GLY A 70 14.93 -27.21 8.69
C GLY A 70 14.64 -27.40 10.19
N PRO A 71 14.43 -28.65 10.63
CA PRO A 71 14.15 -28.97 12.03
C PRO A 71 15.32 -28.66 12.98
N ASP A 72 16.53 -28.49 12.46
CA ASP A 72 17.73 -28.05 13.16
C ASP A 72 17.89 -26.51 13.22
N GLY A 73 16.92 -25.76 12.67
CA GLY A 73 16.95 -24.30 12.60
C GLY A 73 17.83 -23.74 11.47
N THR A 74 18.44 -24.58 10.63
CA THR A 74 19.21 -24.11 9.47
C THR A 74 18.28 -23.58 8.39
N ALA A 75 18.60 -22.42 7.82
CA ALA A 75 17.84 -21.81 6.75
C ALA A 75 18.55 -21.97 5.41
N ILE A 76 17.88 -22.55 4.42
CA ILE A 76 18.34 -22.76 3.05
C ILE A 76 17.59 -21.80 2.14
N ALA A 77 18.30 -20.97 1.37
CA ALA A 77 17.68 -20.14 0.33
C ALA A 77 17.24 -21.02 -0.86
N LEU A 78 16.03 -20.79 -1.35
CA LEU A 78 15.46 -21.52 -2.49
C LEU A 78 15.50 -20.60 -3.72
N GLU A 79 16.49 -20.82 -4.58
CA GLU A 79 16.75 -19.96 -5.74
C GLU A 79 16.08 -20.46 -7.03
N ARG A 80 15.70 -21.75 -7.06
CA ARG A 80 15.06 -22.37 -8.23
C ARG A 80 13.55 -22.37 -8.07
N PHE A 81 12.88 -21.55 -8.86
CA PHE A 81 11.43 -21.47 -8.89
C PHE A 81 10.95 -21.14 -10.30
N GLU A 82 9.70 -21.46 -10.58
CA GLU A 82 8.97 -21.10 -11.79
C GLU A 82 7.66 -20.41 -11.41
N LEU A 83 7.34 -19.32 -12.10
CA LEU A 83 6.11 -18.56 -11.88
C LEU A 83 5.15 -18.79 -13.05
N LYS A 84 3.96 -19.33 -12.78
CA LYS A 84 2.89 -19.60 -13.75
C LYS A 84 1.63 -18.83 -13.35
N ASP A 85 1.48 -17.60 -13.84
CA ASP A 85 0.39 -16.68 -13.47
C ASP A 85 0.36 -16.44 -11.96
N ARG A 86 -0.51 -17.13 -11.23
CA ARG A 86 -0.70 -17.01 -9.77
C ARG A 86 -0.02 -18.14 -8.99
N LEU A 87 0.51 -19.14 -9.67
CA LEU A 87 1.17 -20.29 -9.07
C LEU A 87 2.68 -20.07 -9.04
N LEU A 88 3.27 -20.17 -7.87
CA LEU A 88 4.71 -20.18 -7.65
C LEU A 88 5.14 -21.61 -7.33
N GLU A 89 5.84 -22.25 -8.26
CA GLU A 89 6.46 -23.56 -8.09
C GLU A 89 7.91 -23.38 -7.64
N ILE A 90 8.28 -23.98 -6.51
CA ILE A 90 9.60 -23.83 -5.92
C ILE A 90 10.24 -25.22 -5.83
N MET A 91 11.39 -25.41 -6.45
CA MET A 91 12.12 -26.68 -6.40
C MET A 91 12.65 -26.94 -4.98
N ALA A 92 12.25 -28.07 -4.41
CA ALA A 92 12.72 -28.46 -3.08
C ALA A 92 14.18 -28.91 -3.11
N PRO A 93 14.97 -28.61 -2.05
CA PRO A 93 16.33 -29.15 -1.93
C PRO A 93 16.29 -30.65 -1.66
N THR A 94 17.31 -31.34 -2.12
CA THR A 94 17.48 -32.79 -1.86
C THR A 94 18.02 -33.04 -0.45
N GLY A 95 17.65 -34.17 0.15
CA GLY A 95 18.22 -34.61 1.43
C GLY A 95 17.61 -33.93 2.67
N LEU A 96 16.32 -33.58 2.62
CA LEU A 96 15.61 -33.05 3.79
C LEU A 96 15.60 -34.04 4.93
N GLY A 97 15.98 -33.56 6.13
CA GLY A 97 15.90 -34.32 7.38
C GLY A 97 14.46 -34.54 7.83
N ARG A 98 14.20 -35.60 8.63
CA ARG A 98 12.89 -35.80 9.26
C ARG A 98 12.63 -34.74 10.34
N GLY A 99 11.37 -34.30 10.49
CA GLY A 99 10.94 -33.29 11.43
C GLY A 99 10.20 -32.14 10.79
N THR A 100 9.95 -31.09 11.55
CA THR A 100 9.18 -29.91 11.09
C THR A 100 10.06 -28.98 10.28
N HIS A 101 9.56 -28.58 9.13
CA HIS A 101 10.14 -27.60 8.22
C HIS A 101 9.24 -26.39 8.10
N VAL A 102 9.81 -25.20 7.91
CA VAL A 102 9.09 -23.96 7.66
C VAL A 102 9.53 -23.39 6.33
N LEU A 103 8.63 -23.39 5.34
CA LEU A 103 8.80 -22.68 4.08
C LEU A 103 8.41 -21.22 4.29
N SER A 104 9.38 -20.36 4.52
CA SER A 104 9.18 -18.91 4.61
C SER A 104 9.27 -18.30 3.22
N TRP A 105 8.24 -17.53 2.86
CA TRP A 105 8.16 -16.88 1.56
C TRP A 105 7.89 -15.39 1.71
N ARG A 106 8.43 -14.62 0.77
CA ARG A 106 8.18 -13.20 0.63
C ARG A 106 8.04 -12.86 -0.85
N VAL A 107 6.96 -12.22 -1.22
CA VAL A 107 6.64 -11.87 -2.61
C VAL A 107 6.16 -10.42 -2.68
N THR A 108 6.23 -9.82 -3.87
CA THR A 108 5.63 -8.52 -4.14
C THR A 108 4.30 -8.71 -4.84
N SER A 109 3.26 -8.09 -4.33
CA SER A 109 1.94 -7.98 -4.96
C SER A 109 1.96 -7.04 -6.18
N ALA A 110 0.91 -7.07 -7.00
CA ALA A 110 0.80 -6.23 -8.19
C ALA A 110 0.86 -4.72 -7.87
N ASP A 111 0.46 -4.30 -6.67
CA ASP A 111 0.55 -2.91 -6.20
C ASP A 111 1.95 -2.53 -5.66
N GLY A 112 2.92 -3.45 -5.72
CA GLY A 112 4.31 -3.23 -5.32
C GLY A 112 4.57 -3.31 -3.82
N HIS A 113 3.65 -3.87 -3.04
CA HIS A 113 3.86 -4.09 -1.61
C HIS A 113 4.40 -5.49 -1.36
N PRO A 114 5.47 -5.63 -0.56
CA PRO A 114 5.93 -6.93 -0.13
C PRO A 114 4.93 -7.51 0.88
N ILE A 115 4.55 -8.74 0.61
CA ILE A 115 3.82 -9.60 1.53
C ILE A 115 4.66 -10.83 1.84
N GLY A 116 4.50 -11.39 3.02
CA GLY A 116 5.23 -12.57 3.43
C GLY A 116 4.38 -13.46 4.31
N GLY A 117 4.78 -14.71 4.37
CA GLY A 117 4.17 -15.72 5.21
C GLY A 117 5.07 -16.93 5.35
N SER A 118 4.53 -17.93 6.01
CA SER A 118 5.20 -19.23 6.16
C SER A 118 4.19 -20.35 5.96
N VAL A 119 4.68 -21.47 5.47
CA VAL A 119 3.96 -22.74 5.42
C VAL A 119 4.77 -23.72 6.26
N VAL A 120 4.16 -24.29 7.27
CA VAL A 120 4.78 -25.26 8.16
C VAL A 120 4.36 -26.66 7.71
N PHE A 121 5.31 -27.55 7.53
CA PHE A 121 5.03 -28.96 7.26
C PHE A 121 6.05 -29.85 7.95
N SER A 122 5.72 -31.12 8.16
CA SER A 122 6.61 -32.06 8.83
C SER A 122 6.88 -33.27 7.93
N LEU A 123 8.13 -33.72 7.90
CA LEU A 123 8.52 -34.94 7.21
C LEU A 123 8.59 -36.10 8.21
N GLY A 124 7.65 -37.04 8.10
CA GLY A 124 7.49 -38.21 8.96
C GLY A 124 6.80 -37.91 10.29
N ALA A 125 7.35 -37.08 11.15
CA ALA A 125 6.74 -36.70 12.42
C ALA A 125 7.03 -35.23 12.76
N ALA A 126 6.08 -34.57 13.43
CA ALA A 126 6.27 -33.19 13.91
C ALA A 126 7.36 -33.11 14.98
N SER A 127 8.21 -32.08 14.89
CA SER A 127 9.21 -31.80 15.93
C SER A 127 8.53 -31.26 17.20
N THR A 128 9.02 -31.66 18.37
CA THR A 128 8.48 -31.20 19.65
C THR A 128 8.87 -29.77 20.02
N THR A 129 9.83 -29.17 19.30
CA THR A 129 10.32 -27.82 19.56
C THR A 129 9.70 -26.84 18.57
N PRO A 130 8.98 -25.80 19.02
CA PRO A 130 8.46 -24.77 18.14
C PRO A 130 9.61 -24.00 17.45
N LEU A 131 9.60 -23.93 16.12
CA LEU A 131 10.51 -23.06 15.39
C LEU A 131 10.03 -21.61 15.50
N ALA A 132 10.85 -20.74 16.09
CA ALA A 132 10.53 -19.31 16.21
C ALA A 132 10.67 -18.62 14.83
N THR A 133 9.57 -18.43 14.14
CA THR A 133 9.49 -17.76 12.83
C THR A 133 9.14 -16.27 12.92
N GLY A 134 9.36 -15.63 14.06
CA GLY A 134 9.04 -14.21 14.25
C GLY A 134 9.97 -13.30 13.42
N ASP A 135 9.44 -12.63 12.41
CA ASP A 135 10.11 -11.52 11.72
C ASP A 135 10.43 -10.41 12.73
N LYS A 136 11.69 -10.27 13.12
CA LYS A 136 12.13 -9.15 13.95
C LYS A 136 12.00 -7.86 13.15
N ILE A 137 11.18 -6.93 13.64
CA ILE A 137 11.03 -5.60 13.04
C ILE A 137 12.36 -4.87 13.09
N ASP A 138 12.97 -4.60 11.95
CA ASP A 138 14.13 -3.72 11.86
C ASP A 138 13.68 -2.25 11.84
N TRP A 139 13.76 -1.60 13.01
CA TRP A 139 13.40 -0.20 13.15
C TRP A 139 14.30 0.75 12.36
N SER A 140 15.56 0.37 12.08
CA SER A 140 16.49 1.18 11.29
C SER A 140 16.09 1.22 9.82
N ALA A 141 15.73 0.06 9.24
CA ALA A 141 15.21 -0.02 7.89
C ALA A 141 13.87 0.74 7.75
N ARG A 142 12.95 0.57 8.72
CA ARG A 142 11.66 1.32 8.74
C ARG A 142 11.85 2.82 8.82
N ALA A 143 12.73 3.31 9.70
CA ALA A 143 13.06 4.73 9.78
C ALA A 143 13.65 5.24 8.46
N GLY A 144 14.53 4.46 7.82
CA GLY A 144 15.08 4.75 6.50
C GLY A 144 14.00 4.90 5.43
N VAL A 145 13.02 4.00 5.39
CA VAL A 145 11.85 4.10 4.48
C VAL A 145 11.06 5.37 4.74
N LEU A 146 10.76 5.72 5.99
CA LEU A 146 10.00 6.93 6.33
C LEU A 146 10.74 8.21 5.94
N LEU A 147 12.01 8.32 6.29
CA LEU A 147 12.83 9.52 6.03
C LEU A 147 13.09 9.69 4.54
N SER A 148 13.37 8.64 3.80
CA SER A 148 13.56 8.70 2.35
C SER A 148 12.27 9.08 1.61
N LYS A 149 11.10 8.60 2.04
CA LYS A 149 9.80 9.05 1.53
C LYS A 149 9.53 10.53 1.84
N LEU A 150 9.81 10.97 3.05
CA LEU A 150 9.67 12.38 3.42
C LEU A 150 10.54 13.27 2.53
N ALA A 151 11.81 12.89 2.32
CA ALA A 151 12.72 13.59 1.42
C ALA A 151 12.21 13.60 -0.04
N LEU A 152 11.68 12.47 -0.52
CA LEU A 152 11.05 12.37 -1.82
C LEU A 152 9.86 13.34 -1.97
N TYR A 153 8.96 13.43 -0.97
CA TYR A 153 7.83 14.36 -0.98
C TYR A 153 8.27 15.82 -0.95
N VAL A 154 9.32 16.16 -0.20
CA VAL A 154 9.94 17.49 -0.22
C VAL A 154 10.38 17.84 -1.65
N GLY A 155 11.06 16.92 -2.34
CA GLY A 155 11.46 17.11 -3.73
C GLY A 155 10.29 17.30 -4.69
N LEU A 156 9.27 16.44 -4.60
CA LEU A 156 8.12 16.48 -5.49
C LEU A 156 7.26 17.75 -5.27
N PHE A 157 6.90 18.07 -4.04
CA PHE A 157 5.96 19.16 -3.77
C PHE A 157 6.64 20.52 -3.65
N ILE A 158 7.75 20.63 -2.89
CA ILE A 158 8.46 21.90 -2.71
C ILE A 158 9.45 22.12 -3.85
N GLY A 159 10.16 21.08 -4.32
CA GLY A 159 11.11 21.16 -5.41
C GLY A 159 10.43 21.37 -6.76
N VAL A 160 9.68 20.38 -7.25
CA VAL A 160 9.02 20.45 -8.56
C VAL A 160 7.89 21.48 -8.56
N GLY A 161 7.00 21.47 -7.54
CA GLY A 161 5.95 22.48 -7.40
C GLY A 161 6.50 23.90 -7.26
N GLY A 162 7.63 24.07 -6.56
CA GLY A 162 8.35 25.33 -6.43
C GLY A 162 8.96 25.81 -7.75
N ALA A 163 9.56 24.91 -8.53
CA ALA A 163 10.06 25.22 -9.88
C ALA A 163 8.93 25.69 -10.79
N PHE A 164 7.78 25.01 -10.79
CA PHE A 164 6.58 25.45 -11.50
C PHE A 164 6.13 26.84 -11.03
N SER A 165 5.92 27.01 -9.72
CA SER A 165 5.42 28.25 -9.14
C SER A 165 6.31 29.45 -9.48
N ARG A 166 7.63 29.28 -9.51
CA ARG A 166 8.59 30.35 -9.89
C ARG A 166 8.38 30.87 -11.31
N HIS A 167 8.02 30.01 -12.25
CA HIS A 167 7.87 30.40 -13.67
C HIS A 167 6.44 30.84 -14.03
N TRP A 168 5.44 30.49 -13.22
CA TRP A 168 4.03 30.77 -13.50
C TRP A 168 3.39 31.77 -12.53
N LEU A 169 3.71 31.70 -11.25
CA LEU A 169 3.14 32.57 -10.22
C LEU A 169 4.10 33.69 -9.81
N LEU A 170 5.36 33.34 -9.53
CA LEU A 170 6.41 34.26 -9.07
C LEU A 170 7.27 34.81 -10.22
N TYR A 171 6.73 34.88 -11.42
CA TYR A 171 7.45 35.38 -12.59
C TYR A 171 8.07 36.78 -12.33
N GLY A 172 9.38 36.88 -12.53
CA GLY A 172 10.16 38.11 -12.27
C GLY A 172 10.79 38.17 -10.88
N SER A 173 10.47 37.24 -9.96
CA SER A 173 11.14 37.12 -8.67
C SER A 173 12.41 36.28 -8.77
N ARG A 174 13.47 36.70 -8.05
CA ARG A 174 14.69 35.91 -7.87
C ARG A 174 14.66 35.09 -6.58
N SER A 175 13.73 35.40 -5.68
CA SER A 175 13.63 34.79 -4.35
C SER A 175 13.27 33.31 -4.41
N GLY A 176 13.74 32.54 -3.43
CA GLY A 176 13.39 31.13 -3.25
C GLY A 176 14.06 30.13 -4.20
N ARG A 177 14.90 30.56 -5.17
CA ARG A 177 15.58 29.65 -6.10
C ARG A 177 16.44 28.61 -5.38
N ASN A 178 17.21 29.03 -4.38
CA ASN A 178 18.10 28.13 -3.64
C ASN A 178 17.32 27.12 -2.81
N VAL A 179 16.20 27.52 -2.20
CA VAL A 179 15.32 26.60 -1.46
C VAL A 179 14.70 25.56 -2.37
N VAL A 180 14.21 25.97 -3.54
CA VAL A 180 13.69 25.04 -4.55
C VAL A 180 14.78 24.09 -5.07
N ALA A 181 15.99 24.61 -5.33
CA ALA A 181 17.13 23.78 -5.75
C ALA A 181 17.54 22.78 -4.65
N ALA A 182 17.60 23.23 -3.38
CA ALA A 182 17.86 22.34 -2.25
C ALA A 182 16.78 21.27 -2.11
N ALA A 183 15.49 21.63 -2.24
CA ALA A 183 14.39 20.67 -2.19
C ALA A 183 14.48 19.62 -3.31
N LEU A 184 14.88 20.03 -4.54
CA LEU A 184 15.12 19.09 -5.65
C LEU A 184 16.28 18.15 -5.33
N GLY A 185 17.39 18.66 -4.78
CA GLY A 185 18.53 17.84 -4.33
C GLY A 185 18.14 16.85 -3.25
N THR A 186 17.41 17.31 -2.23
CA THR A 186 16.86 16.45 -1.15
C THR A 186 15.96 15.38 -1.73
N GLY A 187 15.08 15.72 -2.70
CA GLY A 187 14.20 14.77 -3.37
C GLY A 187 14.96 13.73 -4.20
N GLY A 188 16.02 14.15 -4.91
CA GLY A 188 16.88 13.25 -5.67
C GLY A 188 17.60 12.24 -4.77
N LEU A 189 18.21 12.71 -3.68
CA LEU A 189 18.81 11.83 -2.65
C LEU A 189 17.75 10.93 -2.00
N GLY A 190 16.57 11.50 -1.69
CA GLY A 190 15.44 10.76 -1.15
C GLY A 190 14.93 9.67 -2.09
N ALA A 191 14.87 9.92 -3.40
CA ALA A 191 14.46 8.91 -4.38
C ALA A 191 15.44 7.73 -4.42
N VAL A 192 16.75 8.00 -4.46
CA VAL A 192 17.79 6.97 -4.42
C VAL A 192 17.74 6.19 -3.11
N ALA A 193 17.72 6.89 -1.97
CA ALA A 193 17.63 6.24 -0.67
C ALA A 193 16.35 5.40 -0.52
N ALA A 194 15.21 5.88 -1.05
CA ALA A 194 13.95 5.15 -1.00
C ALA A 194 14.01 3.83 -1.77
N VAL A 195 14.74 3.75 -2.90
CA VAL A 195 14.98 2.48 -3.60
C VAL A 195 15.73 1.51 -2.69
N GLY A 196 16.86 1.92 -2.11
CA GLY A 196 17.64 1.05 -1.22
C GLY A 196 16.85 0.57 0.01
N PHE A 197 16.20 1.49 0.73
CA PHE A 197 15.42 1.14 1.92
C PHE A 197 14.17 0.31 1.61
N GLN A 198 13.52 0.53 0.46
CA GLN A 198 12.43 -0.33 0.01
C GLN A 198 12.91 -1.74 -0.34
N GLY A 199 14.11 -1.88 -0.91
CA GLY A 199 14.70 -3.19 -1.16
C GLY A 199 15.01 -3.96 0.14
N LEU A 200 15.57 -3.27 1.15
CA LEU A 200 15.76 -3.86 2.49
C LEU A 200 14.43 -4.31 3.11
N ASP A 201 13.41 -3.44 3.07
CA ASP A 201 12.07 -3.74 3.59
C ASP A 201 11.43 -4.91 2.83
N ALA A 202 11.58 -4.94 1.50
CA ALA A 202 11.07 -6.01 0.65
C ALA A 202 11.71 -7.36 0.97
N LEU A 203 13.04 -7.41 1.12
CA LEU A 203 13.77 -8.63 1.44
C LEU A 203 13.71 -9.01 2.93
N GLY A 204 13.32 -8.08 3.81
CA GLY A 204 13.34 -8.29 5.26
C GLY A 204 14.75 -8.44 5.83
N VAL A 205 15.74 -7.77 5.23
CA VAL A 205 17.14 -7.84 5.64
C VAL A 205 17.59 -6.56 6.35
N PRO A 206 18.55 -6.64 7.27
CA PRO A 206 19.03 -5.48 8.03
C PRO A 206 19.84 -4.50 7.17
N LEU A 207 20.08 -3.30 7.72
CA LEU A 207 20.77 -2.19 7.05
C LEU A 207 22.14 -2.55 6.47
N ALA A 208 22.85 -3.51 7.06
CA ALA A 208 24.17 -3.96 6.58
C ALA A 208 24.16 -4.45 5.11
N HIS A 209 23.03 -4.95 4.63
CA HIS A 209 22.85 -5.44 3.26
C HIS A 209 22.58 -4.33 2.22
N LEU A 210 22.52 -3.06 2.62
CA LEU A 210 22.19 -1.94 1.71
C LEU A 210 23.15 -1.83 0.52
N VAL A 211 24.38 -2.30 0.65
CA VAL A 211 25.39 -2.27 -0.41
C VAL A 211 25.25 -3.41 -1.43
N GLU A 212 24.42 -4.40 -1.16
CA GLU A 212 24.24 -5.56 -2.01
C GLU A 212 23.40 -5.24 -3.25
N PRO A 213 23.83 -5.63 -4.46
CA PRO A 213 23.10 -5.36 -5.69
C PRO A 213 21.67 -5.93 -5.70
N VAL A 214 21.42 -7.07 -5.02
CA VAL A 214 20.11 -7.70 -4.94
C VAL A 214 19.07 -6.81 -4.25
N VAL A 215 19.46 -6.01 -3.26
CA VAL A 215 18.57 -5.05 -2.58
C VAL A 215 18.03 -4.02 -3.58
N TRP A 216 18.92 -3.49 -4.42
CA TRP A 216 18.56 -2.47 -5.41
C TRP A 216 17.75 -3.04 -6.56
N SER A 217 18.16 -4.21 -7.11
CA SER A 217 17.43 -4.88 -8.19
C SER A 217 16.02 -5.29 -7.74
N THR A 218 15.87 -5.79 -6.52
CA THR A 218 14.57 -6.13 -5.93
C THR A 218 13.65 -4.92 -5.87
N ALA A 219 14.11 -3.79 -5.33
CA ALA A 219 13.30 -2.58 -5.26
C ALA A 219 12.90 -2.06 -6.66
N MET A 220 13.82 -2.12 -7.62
CA MET A 220 13.57 -1.69 -9.00
C MET A 220 12.60 -2.61 -9.74
N ALA A 221 12.51 -3.87 -9.38
CA ALA A 221 11.54 -4.83 -9.92
C ALA A 221 10.10 -4.60 -9.40
N THR A 222 9.92 -3.81 -8.33
CA THR A 222 8.60 -3.47 -7.81
C THR A 222 7.97 -2.30 -8.59
N SER A 223 6.66 -2.07 -8.43
CA SER A 223 5.98 -0.90 -9.00
C SER A 223 6.58 0.43 -8.52
N PHE A 224 7.24 0.44 -7.35
CA PHE A 224 7.95 1.61 -6.85
C PHE A 224 9.18 1.96 -7.71
N GLY A 225 9.84 0.99 -8.34
CA GLY A 225 10.98 1.25 -9.24
C GLY A 225 10.62 2.23 -10.35
N VAL A 226 9.48 2.01 -11.02
CA VAL A 226 8.97 2.92 -12.06
C VAL A 226 8.67 4.31 -11.49
N THR A 227 8.06 4.38 -10.30
CA THR A 227 7.79 5.64 -9.60
C THR A 227 9.07 6.39 -9.26
N ALA A 228 10.11 5.70 -8.79
CA ALA A 228 11.40 6.30 -8.44
C ALA A 228 12.10 6.89 -9.67
N VAL A 229 12.12 6.15 -10.79
CA VAL A 229 12.68 6.63 -12.08
C VAL A 229 11.93 7.85 -12.58
N ALA A 230 10.59 7.81 -12.57
CA ALA A 230 9.78 8.94 -13.01
C ALA A 230 9.97 10.17 -12.10
N ALA A 231 10.04 10.00 -10.78
CA ALA A 231 10.29 11.08 -9.84
C ALA A 231 11.69 11.68 -10.04
N PHE A 232 12.72 10.84 -10.19
CA PHE A 232 14.08 11.30 -10.44
C PHE A 232 14.19 12.08 -11.77
N SER A 233 13.51 11.60 -12.82
CA SER A 233 13.40 12.30 -14.10
C SER A 233 12.71 13.66 -13.93
N ALA A 234 11.63 13.74 -13.15
CA ALA A 234 10.94 15.00 -12.85
C ALA A 234 11.87 16.00 -12.14
N PHE A 235 12.74 15.55 -11.22
CA PHE A 235 13.74 16.41 -10.56
C PHE A 235 14.77 16.94 -11.56
N GLY A 236 15.26 16.12 -12.49
CA GLY A 236 16.16 16.54 -13.56
C GLY A 236 15.54 17.60 -14.46
N VAL A 237 14.29 17.37 -14.91
CA VAL A 237 13.55 18.31 -15.75
C VAL A 237 13.24 19.62 -14.99
N ALA A 238 12.90 19.56 -13.70
CA ALA A 238 12.72 20.73 -12.85
C ALA A 238 14.03 21.50 -12.63
N ALA A 239 15.17 20.82 -12.51
CA ALA A 239 16.48 21.45 -12.42
C ALA A 239 16.86 22.18 -13.72
N VAL A 240 16.48 21.63 -14.88
CA VAL A 240 16.58 22.34 -16.18
C VAL A 240 15.71 23.59 -16.15
N ALA A 241 14.47 23.50 -15.68
CA ALA A 241 13.58 24.66 -15.56
C ALA A 241 14.21 25.79 -14.72
N LEU A 242 14.90 25.50 -13.63
CA LEU A 242 15.57 26.50 -12.78
C LEU A 242 16.75 27.19 -13.47
N ARG A 243 17.35 26.59 -14.49
CA ARG A 243 18.49 27.14 -15.26
C ARG A 243 18.06 27.80 -16.59
N ALA A 244 16.99 27.30 -17.18
CA ALA A 244 16.45 27.79 -18.44
C ALA A 244 15.75 29.14 -18.30
N LYS A 245 15.48 29.79 -19.43
CA LYS A 245 14.76 31.07 -19.49
C LYS A 245 13.59 30.97 -20.50
N GLY A 246 12.65 31.90 -20.39
CA GLY A 246 11.56 32.08 -21.33
C GLY A 246 10.63 30.86 -21.46
N ARG A 247 10.36 30.45 -22.69
CA ARG A 247 9.44 29.35 -23.01
C ARG A 247 9.95 28.01 -22.54
N LEU A 248 11.26 27.74 -22.65
CA LEU A 248 11.86 26.48 -22.21
C LEU A 248 11.70 26.29 -20.72
N ALA A 249 11.92 27.30 -19.89
CA ALA A 249 11.74 27.22 -18.44
C ALA A 249 10.29 26.90 -18.04
N ARG A 250 9.32 27.51 -18.74
CA ARG A 250 7.90 27.23 -18.50
C ARG A 250 7.51 25.83 -18.95
N ALA A 251 7.94 25.40 -20.13
CA ALA A 251 7.64 24.09 -20.67
C ALA A 251 8.24 22.99 -19.78
N SER A 252 9.52 23.10 -19.40
CA SER A 252 10.17 22.12 -18.53
C SER A 252 9.59 22.12 -17.12
N SER A 253 9.21 23.26 -16.54
CA SER A 253 8.55 23.27 -15.24
C SER A 253 7.16 22.61 -15.27
N LEU A 254 6.40 22.79 -16.35
CA LEU A 254 5.12 22.10 -16.54
C LEU A 254 5.32 20.60 -16.77
N ALA A 255 6.28 20.22 -17.61
CA ALA A 255 6.60 18.82 -17.86
C ALA A 255 7.02 18.10 -16.56
N ALA A 256 7.88 18.73 -15.74
CA ALA A 256 8.27 18.19 -14.44
C ALA A 256 7.07 17.99 -13.51
N LEU A 257 6.13 18.94 -13.45
CA LEU A 257 4.91 18.84 -12.65
C LEU A 257 4.03 17.68 -13.12
N VAL A 258 3.86 17.50 -14.44
CA VAL A 258 3.06 16.41 -15.01
C VAL A 258 3.72 15.06 -14.73
N VAL A 259 5.03 14.93 -14.97
CA VAL A 259 5.77 13.69 -14.72
C VAL A 259 5.76 13.31 -13.24
N SER A 260 5.95 14.28 -12.32
CA SER A 260 5.91 14.02 -10.89
C SER A 260 4.52 13.57 -10.40
N SER A 261 3.46 14.14 -10.98
CA SER A 261 2.09 13.77 -10.66
C SER A 261 1.72 12.38 -11.22
N ALA A 262 2.17 12.08 -12.43
CA ALA A 262 2.04 10.76 -13.02
C ALA A 262 2.81 9.71 -12.21
N ALA A 263 4.03 10.01 -11.75
CA ALA A 263 4.84 9.09 -10.95
C ALA A 263 4.08 8.56 -9.71
N LEU A 264 3.40 9.43 -8.97
CA LEU A 264 2.63 9.03 -7.79
C LEU A 264 1.28 8.36 -8.11
N SER A 265 0.80 8.44 -9.37
CA SER A 265 -0.39 7.72 -9.82
C SER A 265 -0.08 6.34 -10.42
N LEU A 266 1.20 5.94 -10.51
CA LEU A 266 1.63 4.63 -11.04
C LEU A 266 1.74 3.55 -9.96
N SER A 267 1.88 3.91 -8.70
CA SER A 267 2.08 2.96 -7.60
C SER A 267 1.38 3.39 -6.31
N GLY A 268 1.28 2.46 -5.38
CA GLY A 268 0.69 2.66 -4.05
C GLY A 268 -0.81 2.40 -4.00
N HIS A 269 -1.31 2.17 -2.78
CA HIS A 269 -2.69 1.73 -2.51
C HIS A 269 -3.79 2.56 -3.18
N ALA A 270 -3.62 3.88 -3.28
CA ALA A 270 -4.63 4.72 -3.88
C ALA A 270 -4.66 4.60 -5.41
N ALA A 271 -3.50 4.43 -6.05
CA ALA A 271 -3.40 4.32 -7.49
C ALA A 271 -3.84 2.94 -8.03
N THR A 272 -3.76 1.90 -7.19
CA THR A 272 -4.15 0.53 -7.53
C THR A 272 -5.56 0.16 -7.09
N ALA A 273 -6.25 1.06 -6.36
CA ALA A 273 -7.62 0.84 -5.91
C ALA A 273 -8.61 0.87 -7.09
N GLU A 274 -9.59 -0.04 -7.07
CA GLU A 274 -10.72 0.01 -8.00
C GLU A 274 -11.78 1.02 -7.53
N PRO A 275 -12.44 1.74 -8.46
CA PRO A 275 -12.22 1.70 -9.91
C PRO A 275 -11.03 2.58 -10.34
N GLN A 276 -10.06 2.01 -11.07
CA GLN A 276 -8.82 2.72 -11.45
C GLN A 276 -9.06 3.95 -12.34
N TRP A 277 -10.12 3.94 -13.16
CA TRP A 277 -10.50 5.09 -14.00
C TRP A 277 -10.84 6.35 -13.18
N LEU A 278 -11.23 6.19 -11.91
CA LEU A 278 -11.47 7.28 -10.96
C LEU A 278 -10.23 7.55 -10.10
N MET A 279 -9.61 6.49 -9.58
CA MET A 279 -8.56 6.60 -8.56
C MET A 279 -7.26 7.19 -9.11
N ARG A 280 -6.78 6.73 -10.27
CA ARG A 280 -5.56 7.27 -10.88
C ARG A 280 -5.67 8.75 -11.25
N PRO A 281 -6.75 9.22 -11.93
CA PRO A 281 -6.96 10.65 -12.12
C PRO A 281 -7.12 11.44 -10.82
N ALA A 282 -7.78 10.88 -9.81
CA ALA A 282 -7.92 11.54 -8.52
C ALA A 282 -6.55 11.74 -7.84
N VAL A 283 -5.68 10.71 -7.82
CA VAL A 283 -4.30 10.85 -7.33
C VAL A 283 -3.54 11.90 -8.12
N PHE A 284 -3.59 11.83 -9.45
CA PHE A 284 -2.90 12.77 -10.34
C PHE A 284 -3.30 14.23 -10.07
N LEU A 285 -4.61 14.50 -10.03
CA LEU A 285 -5.16 15.83 -9.76
C LEU A 285 -4.85 16.31 -8.32
N HIS A 286 -4.92 15.40 -7.36
CA HIS A 286 -4.55 15.68 -5.98
C HIS A 286 -3.09 16.13 -5.87
N VAL A 287 -2.17 15.41 -6.51
CA VAL A 287 -0.74 15.74 -6.51
C VAL A 287 -0.45 17.06 -7.19
N ILE A 288 -1.09 17.35 -8.35
CA ILE A 288 -0.99 18.66 -9.01
C ILE A 288 -1.45 19.79 -8.08
N ALA A 289 -2.63 19.64 -7.48
CA ALA A 289 -3.21 20.66 -6.62
C ALA A 289 -2.34 20.93 -5.38
N VAL A 290 -1.84 19.87 -4.73
CA VAL A 290 -0.87 19.96 -3.62
C VAL A 290 0.40 20.68 -4.08
N SER A 291 0.98 20.30 -5.24
CA SER A 291 2.21 20.91 -5.77
C SER A 291 2.04 22.39 -6.09
N LEU A 292 0.87 22.78 -6.63
CA LEU A 292 0.56 24.18 -6.93
C LEU A 292 0.47 25.04 -5.66
N TRP A 293 -0.17 24.53 -4.64
CA TRP A 293 -0.33 25.24 -3.37
C TRP A 293 0.99 25.28 -2.58
N ILE A 294 1.50 24.13 -2.22
CA ILE A 294 2.64 23.98 -1.32
C ILE A 294 3.93 24.46 -1.97
N GLY A 295 4.11 24.17 -3.27
CA GLY A 295 5.29 24.59 -4.02
C GLY A 295 5.45 26.10 -4.12
N ALA A 296 4.36 26.86 -3.96
CA ALA A 296 4.42 28.33 -3.96
C ALA A 296 4.79 28.92 -2.58
N LEU A 297 4.49 28.23 -1.47
CA LEU A 297 4.60 28.81 -0.12
C LEU A 297 6.01 29.29 0.21
N ALA A 298 7.02 28.42 0.11
CA ALA A 298 8.38 28.79 0.48
C ALA A 298 8.97 29.90 -0.41
N PRO A 299 8.91 29.85 -1.75
CA PRO A 299 9.38 30.94 -2.61
C PRO A 299 8.62 32.25 -2.37
N LEU A 300 7.30 32.21 -2.15
CA LEU A 300 6.47 33.39 -1.90
C LEU A 300 6.79 34.02 -0.55
N GLY A 301 6.88 33.21 0.52
CA GLY A 301 7.25 33.68 1.85
C GLY A 301 8.62 34.37 1.86
N LEU A 302 9.61 33.81 1.17
CA LEU A 302 10.93 34.39 1.02
C LEU A 302 10.91 35.68 0.18
N ALA A 303 10.08 35.75 -0.88
CA ALA A 303 9.94 36.97 -1.67
C ALA A 303 9.33 38.11 -0.86
N LEU A 304 8.29 37.84 -0.06
CA LEU A 304 7.67 38.81 0.83
C LEU A 304 8.64 39.25 1.96
N HIS A 305 9.34 38.31 2.57
CA HIS A 305 10.32 38.58 3.62
C HIS A 305 11.47 39.46 3.10
N GLY A 306 12.02 39.10 1.92
CA GLY A 306 13.11 39.82 1.26
C GLY A 306 12.67 41.11 0.55
N LYS A 307 11.40 41.49 0.64
CA LYS A 307 10.83 42.68 -0.01
C LYS A 307 11.13 42.73 -1.52
N ASP A 308 11.07 41.56 -2.18
CA ASP A 308 11.27 41.45 -3.64
C ASP A 308 10.23 42.31 -4.38
N PRO A 309 10.63 43.15 -5.34
CA PRO A 309 9.69 44.02 -6.09
C PRO A 309 8.59 43.24 -6.82
N ALA A 310 8.80 41.96 -7.12
CA ALA A 310 7.79 41.09 -7.73
C ALA A 310 6.85 40.42 -6.70
N ALA A 311 7.13 40.50 -5.38
CA ALA A 311 6.43 39.72 -4.36
C ALA A 311 4.92 40.00 -4.31
N LEU A 312 4.50 41.27 -4.36
CA LEU A 312 3.08 41.63 -4.32
C LEU A 312 2.32 41.14 -5.58
N ARG A 313 2.96 41.20 -6.77
CA ARG A 313 2.37 40.64 -8.00
C ARG A 313 2.26 39.13 -7.91
N ALA A 314 3.24 38.47 -7.33
CA ALA A 314 3.22 37.03 -7.09
C ALA A 314 2.12 36.65 -6.11
N LEU A 315 2.00 37.37 -4.99
CA LEU A 315 0.94 37.18 -4.00
C LEU A 315 -0.46 37.29 -4.64
N ARG A 316 -0.68 38.31 -5.47
CA ARG A 316 -1.95 38.48 -6.19
C ARG A 316 -2.28 37.28 -7.10
N ARG A 317 -1.30 36.81 -7.91
CA ARG A 317 -1.47 35.64 -8.78
C ARG A 317 -1.76 34.37 -7.98
N PHE A 318 -1.01 34.16 -6.91
CA PHE A 318 -1.22 33.05 -6.00
C PHE A 318 -2.61 33.10 -5.40
N SER A 319 -3.03 34.24 -4.83
CA SER A 319 -4.35 34.43 -4.22
C SER A 319 -5.50 34.18 -5.20
N MET A 320 -5.34 34.46 -6.49
CA MET A 320 -6.33 34.17 -7.52
C MET A 320 -6.36 32.68 -7.93
N ALA A 321 -5.21 32.02 -7.94
CA ALA A 321 -5.11 30.63 -8.43
C ALA A 321 -5.47 29.59 -7.36
N ILE A 322 -5.16 29.87 -6.09
CA ILE A 322 -5.27 28.91 -5.00
C ILE A 322 -6.70 28.39 -4.74
N PRO A 323 -7.78 29.17 -4.80
CA PRO A 323 -9.12 28.61 -4.58
C PRO A 323 -9.48 27.49 -5.54
N TYR A 324 -9.07 27.57 -6.79
CA TYR A 324 -9.29 26.52 -7.79
C TYR A 324 -8.45 25.26 -7.48
N ALA A 325 -7.20 25.46 -7.07
CA ALA A 325 -6.34 24.35 -6.66
C ALA A 325 -6.90 23.66 -5.42
N VAL A 326 -7.38 24.40 -4.42
CA VAL A 326 -8.01 23.87 -3.21
C VAL A 326 -9.31 23.13 -3.55
N LEU A 327 -10.13 23.64 -4.46
CA LEU A 327 -11.35 22.94 -4.90
C LEU A 327 -11.02 21.57 -5.50
N VAL A 328 -10.05 21.53 -6.40
CA VAL A 328 -9.58 20.27 -7.03
C VAL A 328 -8.98 19.34 -5.96
N LEU A 329 -8.19 19.88 -5.03
CA LEU A 329 -7.57 19.13 -3.93
C LEU A 329 -8.63 18.45 -3.06
N VAL A 330 -9.66 19.20 -2.66
CA VAL A 330 -10.75 18.69 -1.81
C VAL A 330 -11.57 17.66 -2.57
N ALA A 331 -11.97 17.94 -3.81
CA ALA A 331 -12.75 16.99 -4.61
C ALA A 331 -12.00 15.67 -4.84
N ALA A 332 -10.74 15.74 -5.25
CA ALA A 332 -9.90 14.55 -5.41
C ALA A 332 -9.65 13.83 -4.07
N GLY A 333 -9.40 14.59 -2.98
CA GLY A 333 -9.19 14.03 -1.64
C GLY A 333 -10.42 13.31 -1.09
N VAL A 334 -11.61 13.83 -1.33
CA VAL A 334 -12.89 13.19 -0.94
C VAL A 334 -13.10 11.89 -1.73
N ALA A 335 -12.89 11.90 -3.04
CA ALA A 335 -12.98 10.69 -3.86
C ALA A 335 -12.02 9.59 -3.36
N LEU A 336 -10.76 9.96 -3.08
CA LEU A 336 -9.77 9.04 -2.53
C LEU A 336 -10.17 8.50 -1.15
N ALA A 337 -10.73 9.36 -0.28
CA ALA A 337 -11.13 8.98 1.06
C ALA A 337 -12.31 7.99 1.06
N ILE A 338 -13.33 8.26 0.25
CA ILE A 338 -14.53 7.39 0.15
C ILE A 338 -14.11 5.97 -0.26
N VAL A 339 -13.28 5.84 -1.29
CA VAL A 339 -12.87 4.52 -1.80
C VAL A 339 -11.93 3.79 -0.84
N GLN A 340 -11.02 4.50 -0.13
CA GLN A 340 -10.03 3.83 0.72
C GLN A 340 -10.57 3.47 2.12
N VAL A 341 -11.49 4.27 2.66
CA VAL A 341 -11.99 4.11 4.04
C VAL A 341 -13.22 3.18 4.08
N GLU A 342 -14.08 3.24 3.05
CA GLU A 342 -15.34 2.50 2.88
C GLU A 342 -16.34 2.69 4.03
N LYS A 343 -15.95 2.45 5.28
CA LYS A 343 -16.81 2.55 6.47
C LYS A 343 -16.30 3.60 7.46
N PRO A 344 -17.14 4.51 7.98
CA PRO A 344 -16.71 5.53 8.95
C PRO A 344 -16.05 4.94 10.22
N ALA A 345 -16.51 3.78 10.70
CA ALA A 345 -15.94 3.10 11.86
C ALA A 345 -14.44 2.79 11.68
N ALA A 346 -14.01 2.47 10.45
CA ALA A 346 -12.62 2.18 10.12
C ALA A 346 -11.66 3.35 10.40
N LEU A 347 -12.17 4.59 10.50
CA LEU A 347 -11.36 5.76 10.88
C LEU A 347 -10.79 5.66 12.29
N ILE A 348 -11.48 4.99 13.20
CA ILE A 348 -11.09 4.84 14.60
C ILE A 348 -10.46 3.46 14.83
N GLU A 349 -11.03 2.42 14.24
CA GLU A 349 -10.67 1.03 14.47
C GLU A 349 -9.31 0.66 13.84
N THR A 350 -8.94 1.26 12.69
CA THR A 350 -7.73 0.87 11.96
C THR A 350 -6.56 1.83 12.19
N ALA A 351 -5.32 1.31 12.08
CA ALA A 351 -4.11 2.14 12.12
C ALA A 351 -4.08 3.16 10.96
N TYR A 352 -4.55 2.78 9.77
CA TYR A 352 -4.72 3.68 8.62
C TYR A 352 -5.65 4.84 8.95
N GLY A 353 -6.80 4.55 9.55
CA GLY A 353 -7.79 5.56 9.95
C GLY A 353 -7.25 6.56 10.96
N ARG A 354 -6.48 6.09 11.96
CA ARG A 354 -5.83 6.98 12.94
C ARG A 354 -4.85 7.95 12.28
N VAL A 355 -4.02 7.48 11.33
CA VAL A 355 -3.12 8.35 10.54
C VAL A 355 -3.94 9.33 9.70
N PHE A 356 -5.06 8.87 9.10
CA PHE A 356 -5.98 9.73 8.35
C PHE A 356 -6.56 10.84 9.22
N MET A 357 -6.98 10.54 10.44
CA MET A 357 -7.52 11.54 11.39
C MET A 357 -6.45 12.58 11.78
N VAL A 358 -5.21 12.17 12.04
CA VAL A 358 -4.10 13.11 12.26
C VAL A 358 -3.92 14.04 11.07
N LYS A 359 -3.91 13.49 9.84
CA LYS A 359 -3.85 14.28 8.60
C LYS A 359 -5.02 15.27 8.51
N MET A 360 -6.25 14.85 8.86
CA MET A 360 -7.43 15.74 8.80
C MET A 360 -7.33 16.89 9.79
N VAL A 361 -6.85 16.66 11.01
CA VAL A 361 -6.62 17.73 12.00
C VAL A 361 -5.59 18.74 11.48
N LEU A 362 -4.46 18.24 10.97
CA LEU A 362 -3.42 19.10 10.38
C LEU A 362 -3.92 19.89 9.17
N LEU A 363 -4.71 19.24 8.30
CA LEU A 363 -5.30 19.87 7.12
C LEU A 363 -6.33 20.93 7.50
N THR A 364 -7.13 20.71 8.53
CA THR A 364 -8.05 21.72 9.08
C THR A 364 -7.29 22.95 9.57
N GLY A 365 -6.21 22.75 10.32
CA GLY A 365 -5.32 23.84 10.75
C GLY A 365 -4.72 24.61 9.55
N LEU A 366 -4.28 23.89 8.52
CA LEU A 366 -3.76 24.48 7.28
C LEU A 366 -4.82 25.32 6.56
N PHE A 367 -6.04 24.82 6.42
CA PHE A 367 -7.14 25.59 5.81
C PHE A 367 -7.53 26.82 6.64
N LEU A 368 -7.58 26.72 7.96
CA LEU A 368 -7.87 27.87 8.82
C LEU A 368 -6.81 28.97 8.65
N LEU A 369 -5.52 28.61 8.60
CA LEU A 369 -4.45 29.59 8.31
C LEU A 369 -4.60 30.19 6.92
N ALA A 370 -4.89 29.39 5.90
CA ALA A 370 -5.09 29.87 4.53
C ALA A 370 -6.29 30.85 4.44
N ILE A 371 -7.36 30.58 5.17
CA ILE A 371 -8.54 31.44 5.28
C ILE A 371 -8.16 32.79 5.94
N VAL A 372 -7.45 32.75 7.08
CA VAL A 372 -6.99 33.96 7.77
C VAL A 372 -6.04 34.75 6.87
N ASN A 373 -5.10 34.08 6.20
CA ASN A 373 -4.18 34.69 5.26
C ASN A 373 -4.94 35.41 4.14
N ARG A 374 -5.93 34.75 3.55
CA ARG A 374 -6.68 35.32 2.43
C ARG A 374 -7.50 36.56 2.84
N TRP A 375 -8.26 36.45 3.90
CA TRP A 375 -9.25 37.49 4.25
C TRP A 375 -8.69 38.61 5.14
N ARG A 376 -7.70 38.33 6.00
CA ARG A 376 -7.17 39.32 6.94
C ARG A 376 -5.80 39.86 6.61
N LEU A 377 -4.94 39.10 5.89
CA LEU A 377 -3.55 39.48 5.71
C LEU A 377 -3.20 39.81 4.24
N THR A 378 -3.81 39.13 3.27
CA THR A 378 -3.44 39.29 1.84
C THR A 378 -3.86 40.67 1.31
N GLU A 379 -5.11 41.10 1.52
CA GLU A 379 -5.60 42.40 0.99
C GLU A 379 -4.86 43.59 1.60
N PRO A 380 -4.69 43.74 2.94
CA PRO A 380 -3.90 44.80 3.52
C PRO A 380 -2.45 44.80 3.03
N THR A 381 -1.83 43.61 2.89
CA THR A 381 -0.46 43.50 2.37
C THR A 381 -0.37 43.98 0.92
N MET A 382 -1.36 43.65 0.08
CA MET A 382 -1.43 44.12 -1.31
C MET A 382 -1.68 45.63 -1.40
N ALA A 383 -2.38 46.22 -0.43
CA ALA A 383 -2.58 47.66 -0.29
C ALA A 383 -1.34 48.40 0.24
N GLY A 384 -0.26 47.68 0.56
CA GLY A 384 1.00 48.25 1.02
C GLY A 384 1.14 48.39 2.55
N ASP A 385 0.22 47.81 3.33
CA ASP A 385 0.31 47.78 4.78
C ASP A 385 1.49 46.91 5.25
N ARG A 386 2.51 47.56 5.76
CA ARG A 386 3.71 46.90 6.29
C ARG A 386 3.44 46.13 7.59
N ALA A 387 2.39 46.47 8.33
CA ALA A 387 2.02 45.78 9.57
C ALA A 387 1.45 44.41 9.28
N ALA A 388 0.72 44.24 8.18
CA ALA A 388 0.14 42.96 7.75
C ALA A 388 1.18 42.00 7.12
N MET A 389 2.26 42.51 6.54
CA MET A 389 3.28 41.70 5.84
C MET A 389 4.02 40.73 6.78
N LYS A 390 4.42 41.15 7.97
CA LYS A 390 5.15 40.28 8.94
C LYS A 390 4.27 39.12 9.43
N PRO A 391 3.01 39.32 9.87
CA PRO A 391 2.09 38.24 10.20
C PRO A 391 1.87 37.28 9.01
N LEU A 392 1.71 37.78 7.79
CA LEU A 392 1.54 36.94 6.58
C LEU A 392 2.73 36.02 6.37
N VAL A 393 3.95 36.53 6.46
CA VAL A 393 5.19 35.72 6.31
C VAL A 393 5.29 34.66 7.42
N ARG A 394 4.95 35.00 8.66
CA ARG A 394 4.92 34.03 9.78
C ARG A 394 3.88 32.94 9.55
N SER A 395 2.71 33.33 9.08
CA SER A 395 1.64 32.37 8.76
C SER A 395 2.02 31.43 7.62
N ILE A 396 2.66 31.92 6.55
CA ILE A 396 3.20 31.08 5.46
C ILE A 396 4.27 30.10 6.00
N ALA A 397 5.10 30.53 6.95
CA ALA A 397 6.06 29.63 7.59
C ALA A 397 5.36 28.55 8.43
N ALA A 398 4.30 28.91 9.17
CA ALA A 398 3.47 27.96 9.91
C ALA A 398 2.75 26.97 8.99
N GLU A 399 2.16 27.44 7.87
CA GLU A 399 1.61 26.57 6.83
C GLU A 399 2.65 25.58 6.32
N THR A 400 3.86 26.05 6.01
CA THR A 400 4.96 25.20 5.54
C THR A 400 5.34 24.14 6.57
N LEU A 401 5.38 24.49 7.87
CA LEU A 401 5.63 23.52 8.95
C LEU A 401 4.53 22.47 9.04
N ILE A 402 3.27 22.87 9.00
CA ILE A 402 2.12 21.92 9.00
C ILE A 402 2.21 20.96 7.80
N VAL A 403 2.62 21.44 6.65
CA VAL A 403 2.84 20.60 5.46
C VAL A 403 3.90 19.54 5.71
N PHE A 404 5.02 19.85 6.35
CA PHE A 404 6.03 18.85 6.72
C PHE A 404 5.46 17.81 7.68
N LEU A 405 4.63 18.20 8.65
CA LEU A 405 3.96 17.27 9.54
C LEU A 405 2.97 16.37 8.78
N ILE A 406 2.25 16.92 7.80
CA ILE A 406 1.36 16.13 6.91
C ILE A 406 2.18 15.12 6.09
N PHE A 407 3.32 15.50 5.53
CA PHE A 407 4.18 14.57 4.79
C PHE A 407 4.72 13.45 5.69
N GLY A 408 5.09 13.77 6.92
CA GLY A 408 5.47 12.77 7.92
C GLY A 408 4.34 11.78 8.21
N ALA A 409 3.13 12.28 8.47
CA ALA A 409 1.96 11.44 8.73
C ALA A 409 1.64 10.54 7.52
N VAL A 410 1.62 11.10 6.30
CA VAL A 410 1.34 10.34 5.06
C VAL A 410 2.41 9.27 4.79
N SER A 411 3.67 9.52 5.18
CA SER A 411 4.74 8.52 5.03
C SER A 411 4.46 7.27 5.87
N CYS A 412 3.76 7.39 7.01
CA CYS A 412 3.38 6.25 7.86
C CYS A 412 2.37 5.29 7.19
N TRP A 413 1.61 5.73 6.18
CA TRP A 413 0.69 4.85 5.45
C TRP A 413 1.39 3.69 4.72
N ARG A 414 2.70 3.76 4.55
CA ARG A 414 3.48 2.63 4.01
C ARG A 414 3.30 1.35 4.83
N PHE A 415 3.13 1.49 6.15
CA PHE A 415 3.04 0.38 7.10
C PHE A 415 1.63 0.12 7.62
N THR A 416 0.62 0.78 7.06
CA THR A 416 -0.77 0.65 7.46
C THR A 416 -1.63 0.40 6.23
N PRO A 417 -2.07 -0.85 5.99
CA PRO A 417 -2.95 -1.15 4.87
C PRO A 417 -4.29 -0.40 5.02
N PRO A 418 -4.86 0.09 3.91
CA PRO A 418 -6.15 0.78 3.96
C PRO A 418 -7.28 -0.19 4.32
N PRO A 419 -8.36 0.30 4.97
CA PRO A 419 -9.53 -0.51 5.35
C PRO A 419 -10.09 -1.35 4.21
N ARG A 420 -10.17 -0.80 2.99
CA ARG A 420 -10.59 -1.52 1.78
C ARG A 420 -9.77 -2.81 1.56
N ALA A 421 -8.45 -2.74 1.73
CA ALA A 421 -7.58 -3.89 1.54
C ALA A 421 -7.78 -4.94 2.65
N LEU A 422 -7.97 -4.49 3.90
CA LEU A 422 -8.28 -5.39 5.01
C LEU A 422 -9.62 -6.09 4.81
N MET A 423 -10.64 -5.38 4.30
CA MET A 423 -11.94 -5.97 4.00
C MET A 423 -11.87 -6.96 2.82
N ALA A 424 -11.07 -6.67 1.79
CA ALA A 424 -10.85 -7.59 0.68
C ALA A 424 -10.17 -8.89 1.14
N LEU A 425 -9.20 -8.79 2.05
CA LEU A 425 -8.57 -9.96 2.68
C LEU A 425 -9.58 -10.76 3.53
N ALA A 426 -10.38 -10.06 4.33
CA ALA A 426 -11.40 -10.69 5.17
C ALA A 426 -12.56 -11.32 4.38
N ALA A 427 -12.77 -10.90 3.13
CA ALA A 427 -13.77 -11.49 2.23
C ALA A 427 -13.29 -12.79 1.55
N GLN A 428 -11.98 -13.10 1.62
CA GLN A 428 -11.45 -14.34 1.07
C GLN A 428 -11.89 -15.55 1.90
N PRO A 429 -12.07 -16.71 1.29
CA PRO A 429 -12.30 -17.94 2.04
C PRO A 429 -11.13 -18.24 2.97
N VAL A 430 -11.43 -18.67 4.17
CA VAL A 430 -10.45 -19.25 5.10
C VAL A 430 -10.65 -20.73 5.11
N ASN A 431 -9.58 -21.49 4.96
CA ASN A 431 -9.63 -22.94 4.96
C ASN A 431 -8.89 -23.53 6.15
N VAL A 432 -9.35 -24.71 6.56
CA VAL A 432 -8.65 -25.57 7.50
C VAL A 432 -8.68 -27.01 6.99
N HIS A 433 -7.55 -27.66 7.03
CA HIS A 433 -7.37 -29.05 6.66
C HIS A 433 -7.18 -29.89 7.92
N ILE A 434 -8.16 -30.73 8.18
CA ILE A 434 -8.19 -31.57 9.37
C ILE A 434 -8.02 -33.02 8.93
N HIS A 435 -7.03 -33.71 9.47
CA HIS A 435 -6.77 -35.09 9.11
C HIS A 435 -6.57 -36.00 10.31
N THR A 436 -6.90 -37.27 10.09
CA THR A 436 -6.56 -38.42 10.95
C THR A 436 -6.18 -39.58 10.04
N ASP A 437 -5.66 -40.66 10.60
CA ASP A 437 -5.30 -41.86 9.83
C ASP A 437 -6.48 -42.47 9.04
N LYS A 438 -7.72 -42.18 9.43
CA LYS A 438 -8.92 -42.77 8.85
C LYS A 438 -9.66 -41.88 7.85
N ALA A 439 -9.64 -40.58 8.06
CA ALA A 439 -10.36 -39.62 7.25
C ALA A 439 -9.76 -38.23 7.33
N MET A 440 -10.03 -37.43 6.31
CA MET A 440 -9.65 -36.02 6.20
C MET A 440 -10.86 -35.18 5.85
N ALA A 441 -10.88 -33.94 6.30
CA ALA A 441 -11.85 -32.92 5.90
C ALA A 441 -11.13 -31.63 5.53
N LEU A 442 -11.40 -31.12 4.35
CA LEU A 442 -11.07 -29.75 3.96
C LEU A 442 -12.30 -28.89 4.19
N VAL A 443 -12.19 -27.94 5.11
CA VAL A 443 -13.28 -27.02 5.46
C VAL A 443 -12.92 -25.63 4.97
N ASP A 444 -13.72 -25.09 4.05
CA ASP A 444 -13.60 -23.75 3.50
C ASP A 444 -14.76 -22.90 4.01
N VAL A 445 -14.45 -21.76 4.66
CA VAL A 445 -15.43 -20.78 5.16
C VAL A 445 -15.36 -19.53 4.29
N ALA A 446 -16.44 -19.21 3.60
CA ALA A 446 -16.53 -18.07 2.70
C ALA A 446 -17.73 -17.17 3.03
N PRO A 447 -17.53 -15.86 3.24
CA PRO A 447 -16.25 -15.15 3.47
C PRO A 447 -15.60 -15.55 4.80
N GLY A 448 -14.27 -15.44 4.89
CA GLY A 448 -13.49 -15.79 6.10
C GLY A 448 -13.60 -14.79 7.24
N ARG A 449 -14.76 -14.19 7.45
CA ARG A 449 -15.02 -13.14 8.45
C ARG A 449 -16.27 -13.41 9.27
N ALA A 450 -16.41 -12.70 10.39
CA ALA A 450 -17.62 -12.74 11.20
C ALA A 450 -18.85 -12.22 10.41
N GLY A 451 -20.00 -12.83 10.65
CA GLY A 451 -21.25 -12.58 9.94
C GLY A 451 -21.78 -13.84 9.26
N GLU A 452 -22.60 -13.64 8.24
CA GLU A 452 -23.15 -14.72 7.43
C GLU A 452 -22.07 -15.29 6.51
N VAL A 453 -21.90 -16.62 6.54
CA VAL A 453 -20.88 -17.38 5.78
C VAL A 453 -21.49 -18.65 5.20
N ASP A 454 -20.92 -19.11 4.12
CA ASP A 454 -21.14 -20.45 3.56
C ASP A 454 -19.91 -21.32 3.88
N VAL A 455 -20.14 -22.56 4.31
CA VAL A 455 -19.06 -23.48 4.62
C VAL A 455 -19.13 -24.68 3.69
N SER A 456 -18.06 -24.88 2.93
CA SER A 456 -17.88 -26.07 2.09
C SER A 456 -16.97 -27.06 2.80
N ILE A 457 -17.34 -28.34 2.76
CA ILE A 457 -16.58 -29.42 3.40
C ILE A 457 -16.34 -30.49 2.35
N ASN A 458 -15.07 -30.78 2.05
CA ASN A 458 -14.70 -31.92 1.22
C ASN A 458 -14.13 -33.01 2.10
N THR A 459 -14.68 -34.24 1.98
CA THR A 459 -14.31 -35.40 2.81
C THR A 459 -13.48 -36.40 2.01
N LEU A 460 -12.33 -36.79 2.54
CA LEU A 460 -11.39 -37.71 1.91
C LEU A 460 -11.04 -38.86 2.86
N THR A 461 -10.61 -39.99 2.30
CA THR A 461 -9.98 -41.09 3.07
C THR A 461 -8.55 -40.70 3.50
N GLY A 462 -7.92 -41.49 4.37
CA GLY A 462 -6.51 -41.31 4.70
C GLY A 462 -5.55 -41.41 3.51
N GLU A 463 -5.98 -41.98 2.40
CA GLU A 463 -5.23 -42.12 1.14
C GLU A 463 -5.57 -41.02 0.11
N LEU A 464 -6.32 -39.98 0.50
CA LEU A 464 -6.75 -38.85 -0.32
C LEU A 464 -7.83 -39.18 -1.38
N ASP A 465 -8.46 -40.33 -1.30
CA ASP A 465 -9.61 -40.68 -2.16
C ASP A 465 -10.90 -40.03 -1.62
N PRO A 466 -11.87 -39.71 -2.49
CA PRO A 466 -13.16 -39.18 -2.09
C PRO A 466 -13.88 -40.11 -1.10
N LEU A 467 -14.19 -39.62 0.11
CA LEU A 467 -14.91 -40.40 1.13
C LEU A 467 -16.40 -40.17 1.04
N ALA A 468 -17.12 -41.23 0.61
CA ALA A 468 -18.57 -41.19 0.60
C ALA A 468 -19.12 -41.43 2.03
N ALA A 469 -19.51 -40.36 2.71
CA ALA A 469 -20.13 -40.43 4.02
C ALA A 469 -21.68 -40.45 3.92
N LYS A 470 -22.36 -40.97 4.94
CA LYS A 470 -23.82 -40.89 5.08
C LYS A 470 -24.27 -39.51 5.54
N GLU A 471 -23.55 -38.94 6.51
CA GLU A 471 -23.83 -37.64 7.10
C GLU A 471 -22.52 -36.95 7.48
N VAL A 472 -22.48 -35.63 7.31
CA VAL A 472 -21.40 -34.77 7.79
C VAL A 472 -22.01 -33.66 8.64
N MET A 473 -21.50 -33.49 9.84
CA MET A 473 -21.94 -32.47 10.77
C MET A 473 -20.79 -31.52 11.11
N LEU A 474 -20.99 -30.24 10.85
CA LEU A 474 -20.09 -29.19 11.27
C LEU A 474 -20.44 -28.70 12.67
N VAL A 475 -19.44 -28.58 13.52
CA VAL A 475 -19.56 -28.03 14.87
C VAL A 475 -18.56 -26.91 15.04
N LEU A 476 -19.03 -25.72 15.36
CA LEU A 476 -18.17 -24.57 15.69
C LEU A 476 -18.36 -24.18 17.15
N SER A 477 -17.27 -23.85 17.83
CA SER A 477 -17.30 -23.33 19.21
C SER A 477 -16.19 -22.30 19.43
N LYS A 478 -16.42 -21.41 20.40
CA LYS A 478 -15.42 -20.42 20.83
C LYS A 478 -15.44 -20.34 22.36
N PRO A 479 -14.77 -21.30 23.03
CA PRO A 479 -14.83 -21.43 24.51
C PRO A 479 -14.27 -20.21 25.25
N ASP A 480 -13.22 -19.55 24.67
CA ASP A 480 -12.61 -18.32 25.20
C ASP A 480 -13.59 -17.13 25.27
N ALA A 481 -14.64 -17.14 24.43
CA ALA A 481 -15.73 -16.16 24.44
C ALA A 481 -17.03 -16.69 25.08
N GLY A 482 -17.00 -17.88 25.70
CA GLY A 482 -18.18 -18.50 26.31
C GLY A 482 -19.24 -18.98 25.31
N ILE A 483 -18.86 -19.20 24.05
CA ILE A 483 -19.79 -19.66 23.01
C ILE A 483 -19.77 -21.19 22.97
N GLU A 484 -20.90 -21.78 23.37
CA GLU A 484 -21.14 -23.21 23.33
C GLU A 484 -21.15 -23.78 21.90
N PRO A 485 -20.83 -25.08 21.71
CA PRO A 485 -20.80 -25.70 20.40
C PRO A 485 -22.17 -25.65 19.69
N PHE A 486 -22.23 -24.98 18.55
CA PHE A 486 -23.40 -25.03 17.70
C PHE A 486 -23.15 -25.92 16.49
N LYS A 487 -24.13 -26.76 16.18
CA LYS A 487 -24.05 -27.85 15.21
C LYS A 487 -24.89 -27.54 13.99
N ARG A 488 -24.37 -27.88 12.83
CA ARG A 488 -25.10 -27.83 11.54
C ARG A 488 -24.84 -29.10 10.75
N VAL A 489 -25.90 -29.74 10.30
CA VAL A 489 -25.79 -30.86 9.36
C VAL A 489 -25.50 -30.28 7.97
N ALA A 490 -24.45 -30.77 7.34
CA ALA A 490 -24.10 -30.35 6.00
C ALA A 490 -24.97 -31.04 4.93
N VAL A 491 -25.33 -30.32 3.90
CA VAL A 491 -26.08 -30.83 2.75
C VAL A 491 -25.10 -31.39 1.73
N ARG A 492 -25.33 -32.61 1.27
CA ARG A 492 -24.50 -33.25 0.24
C ARG A 492 -24.71 -32.55 -1.12
N ARG A 493 -23.59 -32.15 -1.76
CA ARG A 493 -23.58 -31.57 -3.11
C ARG A 493 -22.91 -32.46 -4.15
N GLY A 494 -22.02 -33.34 -3.71
CA GLY A 494 -21.29 -34.30 -4.57
C GLY A 494 -21.03 -35.62 -3.84
N GLN A 495 -20.10 -36.41 -4.36
CA GLN A 495 -19.76 -37.72 -3.77
C GLN A 495 -19.07 -37.53 -2.39
N ALA A 496 -18.19 -36.53 -2.28
CA ALA A 496 -17.43 -36.16 -1.09
C ALA A 496 -17.62 -34.71 -0.69
N ASP A 497 -18.47 -33.96 -1.40
CA ASP A 497 -18.67 -32.52 -1.22
C ASP A 497 -19.93 -32.25 -0.42
N TRP A 498 -19.78 -31.43 0.62
CA TRP A 498 -20.83 -31.07 1.57
C TRP A 498 -20.85 -29.57 1.77
N GLN A 499 -22.01 -28.99 2.06
CA GLN A 499 -22.18 -27.55 2.22
C GLN A 499 -23.10 -27.22 3.40
N VAL A 500 -22.74 -26.20 4.17
CA VAL A 500 -23.58 -25.54 5.16
C VAL A 500 -23.76 -24.10 4.69
N GLU A 501 -24.98 -23.74 4.28
CA GLU A 501 -25.32 -22.41 3.78
C GLU A 501 -25.85 -21.52 4.91
N HIS A 502 -25.67 -20.19 4.74
CA HIS A 502 -26.23 -19.15 5.61
C HIS A 502 -25.92 -19.35 7.11
N MET A 503 -24.70 -19.75 7.42
CA MET A 503 -24.25 -19.92 8.79
C MET A 503 -23.78 -18.58 9.35
N ASN A 504 -24.26 -18.19 10.52
CA ASN A 504 -23.82 -16.96 11.16
C ASN A 504 -22.72 -17.23 12.19
N ILE A 505 -21.51 -16.65 11.96
CA ILE A 505 -20.40 -16.65 12.91
C ILE A 505 -20.37 -15.31 13.63
N PRO A 506 -20.80 -15.23 14.92
CA PRO A 506 -21.13 -13.94 15.55
C PRO A 506 -19.92 -13.09 15.92
N LEU A 507 -18.73 -13.67 16.11
CA LEU A 507 -17.54 -12.97 16.59
C LEU A 507 -16.29 -13.33 15.77
N PRO A 508 -15.36 -12.40 15.57
CA PRO A 508 -14.05 -12.69 15.00
C PRO A 508 -13.12 -13.40 15.98
N GLY A 509 -11.99 -13.89 15.49
CA GLY A 509 -10.94 -14.54 16.26
C GLY A 509 -10.84 -16.03 16.00
N THR A 510 -10.12 -16.77 16.84
CA THR A 510 -9.89 -18.21 16.67
C THR A 510 -11.11 -19.01 17.15
N TRP A 511 -11.63 -19.86 16.27
CA TRP A 511 -12.73 -20.77 16.53
C TRP A 511 -12.26 -22.22 16.51
N GLN A 512 -12.82 -23.04 17.35
CA GLN A 512 -12.67 -24.49 17.25
C GLN A 512 -13.64 -25.02 16.21
N VAL A 513 -13.12 -25.75 15.24
CA VAL A 513 -13.87 -26.44 14.19
C VAL A 513 -13.81 -27.94 14.47
N ARG A 514 -14.97 -28.58 14.48
CA ARG A 514 -15.06 -30.02 14.53
C ARG A 514 -15.98 -30.51 13.41
N VAL A 515 -15.52 -31.52 12.68
CA VAL A 515 -16.29 -32.20 11.64
C VAL A 515 -16.55 -33.64 12.08
N ASP A 516 -17.80 -33.97 12.28
CA ASP A 516 -18.24 -35.30 12.60
C ASP A 516 -18.71 -35.99 11.30
N ILE A 517 -18.01 -37.03 10.85
CA ILE A 517 -18.27 -37.76 9.61
C ILE A 517 -18.84 -39.12 9.94
N LEU A 518 -20.10 -39.39 9.62
CA LEU A 518 -20.72 -40.70 9.70
C LEU A 518 -20.50 -41.46 8.38
N ILE A 519 -19.55 -42.37 8.36
CA ILE A 519 -19.20 -43.15 7.18
C ILE A 519 -20.27 -44.18 6.88
N ASN A 520 -20.65 -44.95 7.87
CA ASN A 520 -21.71 -45.96 7.82
C ASN A 520 -22.41 -46.08 9.19
N ASP A 521 -23.38 -46.98 9.36
CA ASP A 521 -24.17 -47.10 10.59
C ASP A 521 -23.35 -47.48 11.84
N PHE A 522 -22.11 -47.94 11.66
CA PHE A 522 -21.25 -48.44 12.72
C PHE A 522 -19.94 -47.62 12.86
N GLU A 523 -19.65 -46.73 11.91
CA GLU A 523 -18.40 -46.02 11.89
C GLU A 523 -18.60 -44.51 11.79
N LYS A 524 -18.10 -43.82 12.81
CA LYS A 524 -18.07 -42.35 12.86
C LYS A 524 -16.65 -41.89 13.12
N VAL A 525 -16.20 -40.91 12.36
CA VAL A 525 -14.90 -40.24 12.55
C VAL A 525 -15.16 -38.79 12.98
N THR A 526 -14.42 -38.35 13.99
CA THR A 526 -14.46 -36.96 14.48
C THR A 526 -13.12 -36.30 14.21
N LEU A 527 -13.13 -35.20 13.50
CA LEU A 527 -11.97 -34.39 13.15
C LEU A 527 -12.08 -33.04 13.86
N SER A 528 -10.98 -32.51 14.41
CA SER A 528 -11.01 -31.23 15.12
C SER A 528 -9.75 -30.41 14.88
N ASP A 529 -9.91 -29.11 14.66
CA ASP A 529 -8.82 -28.13 14.50
C ASP A 529 -9.32 -26.72 14.81
N GLN A 530 -8.50 -25.71 14.54
CA GLN A 530 -8.82 -24.30 14.76
C GLN A 530 -8.84 -23.54 13.44
N ILE A 531 -9.75 -22.57 13.33
CA ILE A 531 -9.86 -21.67 12.18
C ILE A 531 -9.88 -20.21 12.65
N GLY A 532 -9.15 -19.34 11.96
CA GLY A 532 -9.14 -17.90 12.21
C GLY A 532 -10.22 -17.19 11.41
N ILE A 533 -11.14 -16.50 12.07
CA ILE A 533 -12.21 -15.69 11.46
C ILE A 533 -11.87 -14.22 11.62
N ALA A 534 -11.82 -13.49 10.50
CA ALA A 534 -11.53 -12.05 10.47
C ALA A 534 -12.72 -11.21 11.01
N PRO A 535 -12.49 -9.96 11.43
CA PRO A 535 -13.54 -9.02 11.83
C PRO A 535 -14.53 -8.68 10.74
#